data_8154ea107207bf50713a4a78fd5fd9bf
#
_entry.id   8154ea107207bf50713a4a78fd5fd9bf
#
_cell.length_a   1.000
_cell.length_b   1.000
_cell.length_c   1.000
_cell.angle_alpha   90.00
_cell.angle_beta   90.00
_cell.angle_gamma   90.00
#
_symmetry.space_group_name_H-M   'P 1'
#
loop_
_entity.id
_entity.type
_entity.pdbx_description
1 polymer ?
#
loop_
_entity_poly.entity_id
_entity_poly.type
_entity_poly.pdbx_seq_one_letter_code
_entity_poly.pdbx_strand_id
1 'polypeptide(L)'
;VPVRSRAAVYARRRKRRMAKVDHDLTTQQWAVLQEIWGGCAYCGADDADLQKDCVQPISRGGRYTLDNVVPACRSCNASKCNAEVTGWLRRKKLDEGRFLLRKTTIARELAQY
;
A
#
# COMPACT_ATOMS: atom_id res chain seq x y z
N VAL A 1 12.14 -2.14 38.58
CA VAL A 1 12.09 -2.19 37.11
C VAL A 1 10.91 -1.36 36.63
N PRO A 2 11.15 -0.32 35.83
CA PRO A 2 10.03 0.48 35.33
C PRO A 2 9.08 -0.35 34.49
N VAL A 3 7.81 -0.32 34.87
CA VAL A 3 6.76 -0.97 34.10
C VAL A 3 6.52 -0.16 32.81
N ARG A 4 6.65 -0.82 31.67
CA ARG A 4 6.39 -0.15 30.40
C ARG A 4 4.90 0.12 30.23
N SER A 5 4.58 1.31 29.74
CA SER A 5 3.21 1.65 29.41
C SER A 5 2.67 0.75 28.28
N ARG A 6 1.34 0.58 28.20
CA ARG A 6 0.69 -0.13 27.10
C ARG A 6 1.07 0.48 25.76
N ALA A 7 1.14 1.80 25.66
CA ALA A 7 1.52 2.49 24.43
C ALA A 7 2.92 2.11 24.00
N ALA A 8 3.89 2.02 24.91
CA ALA A 8 5.25 1.61 24.59
C ALA A 8 5.32 0.15 24.14
N VAL A 9 4.53 -0.74 24.74
CA VAL A 9 4.44 -2.15 24.32
C VAL A 9 3.85 -2.27 22.92
N TYR A 10 2.77 -1.54 22.64
CA TYR A 10 2.17 -1.53 21.29
C TYR A 10 3.10 -0.97 20.25
N ALA A 11 3.82 0.12 20.54
CA ALA A 11 4.78 0.71 19.64
C ALA A 11 5.90 -0.27 19.28
N ARG A 12 6.40 -1.04 20.25
CA ARG A 12 7.39 -2.09 20.03
C ARG A 12 6.89 -3.21 19.15
N ARG A 13 5.70 -3.71 19.44
CA ARG A 13 5.07 -4.78 18.66
C ARG A 13 4.87 -4.35 17.23
N ARG A 14 4.42 -3.12 17.03
CA ARG A 14 4.24 -2.52 15.72
C ARG A 14 5.58 -2.42 14.98
N LYS A 15 6.61 -1.93 15.64
CA LYS A 15 7.95 -1.79 15.07
C LYS A 15 8.54 -3.15 14.67
N ARG A 16 8.39 -4.18 15.51
CA ARG A 16 8.82 -5.55 15.19
C ARG A 16 8.06 -6.12 13.99
N ARG A 17 6.75 -5.87 13.93
CA ARG A 17 5.91 -6.34 12.84
C ARG A 17 6.33 -5.70 11.52
N MET A 18 6.57 -4.40 11.54
CA MET A 18 7.03 -3.67 10.36
C MET A 18 8.42 -4.14 9.93
N ALA A 19 9.33 -4.38 10.85
CA ALA A 19 10.66 -4.89 10.54
C ALA A 19 10.62 -6.27 9.86
N LYS A 20 9.66 -7.12 10.22
CA LYS A 20 9.50 -8.46 9.62
C LYS A 20 8.92 -8.42 8.21
N VAL A 21 8.15 -7.39 7.87
CA VAL A 21 7.42 -7.33 6.59
C VAL A 21 8.03 -6.34 5.60
N ASP A 22 8.98 -5.52 6.06
CA ASP A 22 9.52 -4.39 5.29
C ASP A 22 10.50 -4.78 4.17
N HIS A 23 10.87 -6.06 4.07
CA HIS A 23 12.00 -6.44 3.23
C HIS A 23 11.66 -7.29 2.02
N ASP A 24 10.38 -7.51 1.76
CA ASP A 24 9.93 -8.32 0.63
C ASP A 24 9.92 -7.54 -0.69
N LEU A 25 9.53 -6.27 -0.65
CA LEU A 25 9.49 -5.46 -1.85
C LEU A 25 10.86 -4.86 -2.15
N THR A 26 11.43 -5.24 -3.29
CA THR A 26 12.73 -4.72 -3.72
C THR A 26 12.59 -3.36 -4.40
N THR A 27 13.70 -2.63 -4.49
CA THR A 27 13.76 -1.37 -5.23
C THR A 27 13.40 -1.56 -6.71
N GLN A 28 13.84 -2.67 -7.30
CA GLN A 28 13.53 -3.00 -8.69
C GLN A 28 12.05 -3.28 -8.88
N GLN A 29 11.44 -4.02 -7.97
CA GLN A 29 10.01 -4.28 -8.01
C GLN A 29 9.20 -2.99 -7.87
N TRP A 30 9.63 -2.09 -7.01
CA TRP A 30 8.98 -0.78 -6.86
C TRP A 30 9.04 0.03 -8.16
N ALA A 31 10.19 0.03 -8.83
CA ALA A 31 10.32 0.70 -10.13
C ALA A 31 9.37 0.12 -11.17
N VAL A 32 9.25 -1.21 -11.21
CA VAL A 32 8.32 -1.90 -12.12
C VAL A 32 6.87 -1.52 -11.82
N LEU A 33 6.49 -1.47 -10.54
CA LEU A 33 5.14 -1.08 -10.14
C LEU A 33 4.80 0.34 -10.59
N GLN A 34 5.72 1.28 -10.41
CA GLN A 34 5.51 2.66 -10.86
C GLN A 34 5.32 2.74 -12.36
N GLU A 35 6.10 2.00 -13.12
CA GLU A 35 6.03 1.96 -14.57
C GLU A 35 4.72 1.35 -15.06
N ILE A 36 4.33 0.20 -14.52
CA ILE A 36 3.12 -0.52 -14.93
C ILE A 36 1.86 0.29 -14.61
N TRP A 37 1.77 0.85 -13.41
CA TRP A 37 0.62 1.67 -13.03
C TRP A 37 0.58 3.01 -13.76
N GLY A 38 1.73 3.58 -14.07
CA GLY A 38 1.83 4.83 -14.84
C GLY A 38 1.32 6.07 -14.12
N GLY A 39 1.22 6.02 -12.80
CA GLY A 39 0.69 7.10 -11.97
C GLY A 39 0.06 6.54 -10.71
N CYS A 40 -0.71 7.37 -10.00
CA CYS A 40 -1.43 6.95 -8.81
C CYS A 40 -2.44 5.85 -9.16
N ALA A 41 -2.35 4.72 -8.46
CA ALA A 41 -3.23 3.59 -8.69
C ALA A 41 -4.70 3.91 -8.42
N TYR A 42 -4.97 4.86 -7.54
CA TYR A 42 -6.32 5.18 -7.10
C TYR A 42 -6.97 6.29 -7.92
N CYS A 43 -6.30 7.42 -8.12
CA CYS A 43 -6.89 8.56 -8.82
C CYS A 43 -6.31 8.77 -10.22
N GLY A 44 -5.23 8.09 -10.58
CA GLY A 44 -4.60 8.21 -11.89
C GLY A 44 -3.69 9.43 -12.05
N ALA A 45 -3.48 10.22 -11.00
CA ALA A 45 -2.64 11.41 -11.10
C ALA A 45 -1.21 11.03 -11.52
N ASP A 46 -0.70 11.73 -12.51
CA ASP A 46 0.70 11.61 -12.95
C ASP A 46 1.55 12.49 -12.04
N ASP A 47 2.05 11.89 -10.96
CA ASP A 47 2.83 12.59 -9.95
C ASP A 47 4.25 12.01 -9.93
N ALA A 48 5.26 12.90 -9.89
CA ALA A 48 6.65 12.50 -9.83
C ALA A 48 7.01 11.83 -8.49
N ASP A 49 6.28 12.16 -7.42
CA ASP A 49 6.55 11.69 -6.06
C ASP A 49 5.53 10.66 -5.59
N LEU A 50 5.40 9.56 -6.33
CA LEU A 50 4.52 8.47 -5.93
C LEU A 50 5.08 7.76 -4.70
N GLN A 51 4.19 7.44 -3.78
CA GLN A 51 4.52 6.77 -2.52
C GLN A 51 4.05 5.32 -2.56
N LYS A 52 4.71 4.48 -1.77
CA LYS A 52 4.29 3.08 -1.59
C LYS A 52 3.08 3.05 -0.68
N ASP A 53 1.99 2.50 -1.16
CA ASP A 53 0.80 2.27 -0.34
C ASP A 53 0.46 0.78 -0.32
N CYS A 54 0.21 0.24 0.87
CA CYS A 54 -0.31 -1.11 1.01
C CYS A 54 -1.81 -1.08 0.80
N VAL A 55 -2.29 -1.76 -0.24
CA VAL A 55 -3.73 -1.83 -0.53
C VAL A 55 -4.48 -2.35 0.68
N GLN A 56 -4.02 -3.49 1.24
CA GLN A 56 -4.43 -3.92 2.55
C GLN A 56 -3.42 -3.37 3.57
N PRO A 57 -3.85 -2.50 4.49
CA PRO A 57 -2.92 -1.88 5.44
C PRO A 57 -2.22 -2.90 6.33
N ILE A 58 -1.00 -2.57 6.76
CA ILE A 58 -0.22 -3.41 7.68
C ILE A 58 -1.02 -3.69 8.96
N SER A 59 -1.73 -2.68 9.47
CA SER A 59 -2.59 -2.83 10.66
C SER A 59 -3.72 -3.84 10.47
N ARG A 60 -4.03 -4.20 9.22
CA ARG A 60 -5.07 -5.18 8.86
C ARG A 60 -4.48 -6.47 8.28
N GLY A 61 -3.20 -6.73 8.54
CA GLY A 61 -2.53 -7.94 8.07
C GLY A 61 -1.85 -7.85 6.72
N GLY A 62 -1.84 -6.67 6.10
CA GLY A 62 -1.13 -6.47 4.84
C GLY A 62 0.38 -6.41 5.02
N ARG A 63 1.12 -6.61 3.94
CA ARG A 63 2.57 -6.60 3.92
C ARG A 63 3.11 -5.80 2.74
N TYR A 64 4.34 -5.33 2.85
CA TYR A 64 5.05 -4.68 1.74
C TYR A 64 5.54 -5.74 0.76
N THR A 65 4.62 -6.24 -0.05
CA THR A 65 4.89 -7.26 -1.05
C THR A 65 4.50 -6.77 -2.43
N LEU A 66 5.02 -7.40 -3.47
CA LEU A 66 4.75 -7.02 -4.85
C LEU A 66 3.24 -7.04 -5.17
N ASP A 67 2.49 -7.94 -4.58
CA ASP A 67 1.05 -8.10 -4.81
C ASP A 67 0.18 -7.15 -3.97
N ASN A 68 0.73 -6.51 -2.95
CA ASN A 68 -0.03 -5.64 -2.04
C ASN A 68 0.34 -4.16 -2.12
N VAL A 69 1.48 -3.82 -2.72
CA VAL A 69 1.93 -2.43 -2.82
C VAL A 69 1.53 -1.84 -4.16
N VAL A 70 1.02 -0.63 -4.12
CA VAL A 70 0.71 0.15 -5.33
C VAL A 70 1.29 1.55 -5.19
N PRO A 71 1.63 2.22 -6.30
CA PRO A 71 1.99 3.62 -6.23
C PRO A 71 0.77 4.47 -5.95
N ALA A 72 0.89 5.40 -5.03
CA ALA A 72 -0.18 6.32 -4.67
C ALA A 72 0.37 7.74 -4.59
N CYS A 73 -0.41 8.71 -5.05
CA CYS A 73 -0.05 10.10 -4.86
C CYS A 73 -0.15 10.45 -3.37
N ARG A 74 0.54 11.50 -2.96
CA ARG A 74 0.59 11.93 -1.57
C ARG A 74 -0.80 12.16 -0.98
N SER A 75 -1.70 12.76 -1.76
CA SER A 75 -3.06 13.06 -1.34
C SER A 75 -3.87 11.78 -1.06
N CYS A 76 -3.85 10.82 -2.00
CA CYS A 76 -4.55 9.56 -1.83
C CYS A 76 -3.98 8.74 -0.67
N ASN A 77 -2.66 8.67 -0.57
CA ASN A 77 -2.01 7.93 0.50
C ASN A 77 -2.37 8.47 1.88
N ALA A 78 -2.30 9.79 2.05
CA ALA A 78 -2.67 10.45 3.31
C ALA A 78 -4.15 10.26 3.64
N SER A 79 -5.03 10.38 2.64
CA SER A 79 -6.47 10.23 2.82
C SER A 79 -6.87 8.81 3.18
N LYS A 80 -6.30 7.82 2.49
CA LYS A 80 -6.61 6.41 2.72
C LYS A 80 -6.12 5.94 4.09
N CYS A 81 -4.89 6.29 4.44
CA CYS A 81 -4.28 5.90 5.72
C CYS A 81 -4.44 4.40 5.98
N ASN A 82 -5.10 3.99 7.07
CA ASN A 82 -5.34 2.59 7.43
C ASN A 82 -6.75 2.11 7.06
N ALA A 83 -7.46 2.84 6.21
CA ALA A 83 -8.80 2.48 5.83
C ALA A 83 -8.83 1.24 4.94
N GLU A 84 -9.91 0.49 5.01
CA GLU A 84 -10.19 -0.59 4.07
C GLU A 84 -10.39 0.03 2.68
N VAL A 85 -9.74 -0.54 1.66
CA VAL A 85 -9.59 0.12 0.35
C VAL A 85 -10.93 0.36 -0.35
N THR A 86 -11.82 -0.64 -0.38
CA THR A 86 -13.06 -0.50 -1.15
C THR A 86 -14.01 0.52 -0.51
N GLY A 87 -14.13 0.52 0.79
CA GLY A 87 -14.92 1.51 1.51
C GLY A 87 -14.36 2.92 1.34
N TRP A 88 -13.04 3.06 1.38
CA TRP A 88 -12.40 4.36 1.16
C TRP A 88 -12.62 4.86 -0.28
N LEU A 89 -12.46 3.99 -1.29
CA LEU A 89 -12.69 4.36 -2.69
C LEU A 89 -14.12 4.87 -2.91
N ARG A 90 -15.09 4.21 -2.30
CA ARG A 90 -16.50 4.63 -2.38
C ARG A 90 -16.73 5.99 -1.75
N ARG A 91 -16.17 6.22 -0.57
CA ARG A 91 -16.28 7.53 0.11
C ARG A 91 -15.65 8.65 -0.69
N LYS A 92 -14.57 8.37 -1.41
CA LYS A 92 -13.87 9.33 -2.26
C LYS A 92 -14.50 9.45 -3.64
N LYS A 93 -15.52 8.66 -3.95
CA LYS A 93 -16.17 8.62 -5.27
C LYS A 93 -15.18 8.30 -6.38
N LEU A 94 -14.19 7.45 -6.06
CA LEU A 94 -13.25 6.91 -7.03
C LEU A 94 -13.82 5.62 -7.63
N ASP A 95 -13.33 5.24 -8.82
CA ASP A 95 -13.85 4.07 -9.53
C ASP A 95 -13.26 2.79 -8.94
N GLU A 96 -14.00 2.18 -8.02
CA GLU A 96 -13.64 0.94 -7.35
C GLU A 96 -13.48 -0.22 -8.34
N GLY A 97 -14.42 -0.36 -9.24
CA GLY A 97 -14.39 -1.45 -10.23
C GLY A 97 -13.17 -1.37 -11.13
N ARG A 98 -12.84 -0.18 -11.62
CA ARG A 98 -11.67 0.05 -12.43
C ARG A 98 -10.38 -0.30 -11.68
N PHE A 99 -10.27 0.13 -10.42
CA PHE A 99 -9.10 -0.17 -9.61
C PHE A 99 -8.91 -1.66 -9.41
N LEU A 100 -9.98 -2.38 -9.03
CA LEU A 100 -9.91 -3.81 -8.77
C LEU A 100 -9.58 -4.60 -10.04
N LEU A 101 -10.19 -4.24 -11.16
CA LEU A 101 -9.91 -4.87 -12.45
C LEU A 101 -8.46 -4.66 -12.87
N ARG A 102 -7.98 -3.43 -12.77
CA ARG A 102 -6.61 -3.10 -13.14
C ARG A 102 -5.60 -3.78 -12.23
N LYS A 103 -5.89 -3.84 -10.94
CA LYS A 103 -5.03 -4.54 -9.98
C LYS A 103 -4.91 -6.02 -10.32
N THR A 104 -6.01 -6.66 -10.67
CA THR A 104 -6.02 -8.06 -11.08
C THR A 104 -5.21 -8.27 -12.36
N THR A 105 -5.39 -7.40 -13.35
CA THR A 105 -4.65 -7.46 -14.62
C THR A 105 -3.14 -7.32 -14.38
N ILE A 106 -2.74 -6.35 -13.56
CA ILE A 106 -1.34 -6.11 -13.24
C ILE A 106 -0.76 -7.30 -12.46
N ALA A 107 -1.52 -7.87 -11.53
CA ALA A 107 -1.07 -9.03 -10.77
C ALA A 107 -0.74 -10.21 -11.71
N ARG A 108 -1.54 -10.41 -12.76
CA ARG A 108 -1.28 -11.44 -13.78
C ARG A 108 0.00 -11.16 -14.56
N GLU A 109 0.22 -9.91 -14.94
CA GLU A 109 1.44 -9.51 -15.65
C GLU A 109 2.67 -9.72 -14.76
N LEU A 110 2.59 -9.33 -13.49
CA LEU A 110 3.70 -9.46 -12.54
C LEU A 110 4.03 -10.93 -12.23
N ALA A 111 3.07 -11.83 -12.31
CA ALA A 111 3.29 -13.25 -12.09
C ALA A 111 4.21 -13.88 -13.16
N GLN A 112 4.47 -13.19 -14.26
CA GLN A 112 5.33 -13.63 -15.35
C GLN A 112 6.76 -13.13 -15.23
N TYR A 113 7.07 -12.31 -14.25
CA TYR A 113 8.42 -11.79 -14.01
C TYR A 113 9.28 -12.73 -13.18
#